data_9a1383cee275826a5c4a6face8198ce6
#
_entry.id   9a1383cee275826a5c4a6face8198ce6
#
_cell.length_a   1.000
_cell.length_b   1.000
_cell.length_c   1.000
_cell.angle_alpha   90.00
_cell.angle_beta   90.00
_cell.angle_gamma   90.00
#
_symmetry.space_group_name_H-M   'P 1'
#
loop_
_entity.id
_entity.type
_entity.pdbx_description
1 polymer ?
#
loop_
_entity_poly.entity_id
_entity_poly.type
_entity_poly.pdbx_seq_one_letter_code
_entity_poly.pdbx_strand_id
1 'polypeptide(L)'
;MTDDRIRTVIKTDFVAGELKAKGKIRNLCAGGLFVRTPVVPEQGDSVRLRFRAPTGTRVDVAGLVWWTTVERGLKGRRAGFGVRVLDASDDYQTLIKMLRR
;
A
#
# COMPACT_ATOMS: atom_id res chain seq x y z
N MET A 1 -9.00 -7.61 19.48
CA MET A 1 -8.33 -6.41 18.95
C MET A 1 -9.00 -6.00 17.65
N THR A 2 -9.39 -4.76 17.59
CA THR A 2 -10.10 -4.26 16.43
C THR A 2 -9.13 -4.01 15.29
N ASP A 3 -9.50 -4.48 14.10
CA ASP A 3 -8.74 -4.17 12.91
C ASP A 3 -9.17 -2.78 12.44
N ASP A 4 -8.29 -1.79 12.59
CA ASP A 4 -8.56 -0.41 12.21
C ASP A 4 -8.33 -0.15 10.72
N ARG A 5 -8.36 -1.18 9.91
CA ARG A 5 -8.13 -1.02 8.48
C ARG A 5 -9.28 -0.27 7.82
N ILE A 6 -8.91 0.68 7.00
CA ILE A 6 -9.86 1.50 6.26
C ILE A 6 -9.84 1.05 4.82
N ARG A 7 -11.01 0.73 4.27
CA ARG A 7 -11.13 0.37 2.86
C ARG A 7 -11.06 1.61 2.00
N THR A 8 -10.32 1.52 0.92
CA THR A 8 -10.16 2.63 -0.01
C THR A 8 -9.74 2.12 -1.37
N VAL A 9 -9.65 3.01 -2.34
CA VAL A 9 -9.05 2.72 -3.65
C VAL A 9 -8.22 3.93 -4.03
N ILE A 10 -6.91 3.83 -3.83
CA ILE A 10 -5.98 4.92 -4.14
C ILE A 10 -4.89 4.37 -5.05
N LYS A 11 -4.75 4.97 -6.23
CA LYS A 11 -3.67 4.60 -7.15
C LYS A 11 -2.33 4.99 -6.54
N THR A 12 -1.36 4.10 -6.63
CA THR A 12 -0.01 4.36 -6.10
C THR A 12 1.05 3.87 -7.07
N ASP A 13 2.17 4.57 -7.08
CA ASP A 13 3.41 4.07 -7.64
C ASP A 13 4.18 3.41 -6.52
N PHE A 14 4.96 2.38 -6.85
CA PHE A 14 5.84 1.79 -5.85
C PHE A 14 7.15 1.31 -6.46
N VAL A 15 8.16 1.26 -5.62
CA VAL A 15 9.50 0.79 -5.98
C VAL A 15 9.94 -0.21 -4.92
N ALA A 16 10.31 -1.40 -5.36
CA ALA A 16 10.85 -2.45 -4.50
C ALA A 16 12.14 -2.96 -5.15
N GLY A 17 13.29 -2.51 -4.66
CA GLY A 17 14.56 -2.78 -5.32
C GLY A 17 14.58 -2.10 -6.68
N GLU A 18 14.81 -2.89 -7.73
CA GLU A 18 14.80 -2.39 -9.10
C GLU A 18 13.40 -2.43 -9.74
N LEU A 19 12.45 -3.03 -9.06
CA LEU A 19 11.08 -3.16 -9.55
C LEU A 19 10.35 -1.85 -9.35
N LYS A 20 9.90 -1.25 -10.46
CA LYS A 20 9.04 -0.06 -10.43
C LYS A 20 7.71 -0.44 -11.06
N ALA A 21 6.64 -0.17 -10.35
CA ALA A 21 5.32 -0.57 -10.83
C ALA A 21 4.23 0.30 -10.22
N LYS A 22 3.01 0.00 -10.61
CA LYS A 22 1.82 0.70 -10.12
C LYS A 22 0.85 -0.30 -9.55
N GLY A 23 0.06 0.17 -8.60
CA GLY A 23 -0.98 -0.64 -7.99
C GLY A 23 -2.06 0.24 -7.40
N LYS A 24 -2.94 -0.41 -6.64
CA LYS A 24 -4.03 0.30 -5.95
C LYS A 24 -4.01 -0.08 -4.48
N ILE A 25 -3.95 0.92 -3.62
CA ILE A 25 -4.10 0.71 -2.18
C ILE A 25 -5.57 0.41 -1.92
N ARG A 26 -5.85 -0.77 -1.40
CA ARG A 26 -7.22 -1.24 -1.17
C ARG A 26 -7.65 -1.12 0.28
N ASN A 27 -6.69 -1.08 1.19
CA ASN A 27 -6.95 -0.78 2.58
C ASN A 27 -5.67 -0.25 3.23
N LEU A 28 -5.84 0.48 4.31
CA LEU A 28 -4.71 1.03 5.04
C LEU A 28 -5.05 1.28 6.51
N CYS A 29 -4.02 1.30 7.32
CA CYS A 29 -4.08 1.73 8.71
C CYS A 29 -2.72 2.32 9.08
N ALA A 30 -2.57 2.78 10.32
CA ALA A 30 -1.33 3.42 10.75
C ALA A 30 -0.09 2.54 10.55
N GLY A 31 -0.23 1.23 10.80
CA GLY A 31 0.89 0.30 10.77
C GLY A 31 1.09 -0.44 9.44
N GLY A 32 0.15 -0.33 8.51
CA GLY A 32 0.27 -1.10 7.27
C GLY A 32 -0.79 -0.78 6.25
N LEU A 33 -0.56 -1.29 5.05
CA LEU A 33 -1.51 -1.14 3.95
C LEU A 33 -1.40 -2.32 2.99
N PHE A 34 -2.41 -2.50 2.16
CA PHE A 34 -2.42 -3.53 1.13
C PHE A 34 -2.49 -2.90 -0.25
N VAL A 35 -1.59 -3.34 -1.12
CA VAL A 35 -1.52 -2.89 -2.52
C VAL A 35 -1.94 -4.03 -3.43
N ARG A 36 -2.96 -3.81 -4.23
CA ARG A 36 -3.36 -4.74 -5.28
C ARG A 36 -2.60 -4.42 -6.55
N THR A 37 -1.91 -5.42 -7.08
CA THR A 37 -1.11 -5.27 -8.28
C THR A 37 -0.80 -6.65 -8.86
N PRO A 38 -0.73 -6.81 -10.19
CA PRO A 38 -0.25 -8.07 -10.76
C PRO A 38 1.28 -8.22 -10.65
N VAL A 39 1.99 -7.14 -10.34
CA VAL A 39 3.44 -7.13 -10.23
C VAL A 39 3.80 -7.15 -8.75
N VAL A 40 3.97 -8.35 -8.20
CA VAL A 40 4.13 -8.55 -6.75
C VAL A 40 5.62 -8.68 -6.41
N PRO A 41 6.16 -7.80 -5.55
CA PRO A 41 7.53 -7.95 -5.06
C PRO A 41 7.62 -9.14 -4.10
N GLU A 42 8.83 -9.45 -3.68
CA GLU A 42 9.07 -10.56 -2.78
C GLU A 42 8.86 -10.15 -1.32
N GLN A 43 8.38 -11.08 -0.53
CA GLN A 43 8.27 -10.90 0.91
C GLN A 43 9.63 -10.56 1.50
N GLY A 44 9.66 -9.54 2.35
CA GLY A 44 10.90 -9.06 2.96
C GLY A 44 11.57 -7.92 2.22
N ASP A 45 11.16 -7.65 0.98
CA ASP A 45 11.72 -6.54 0.23
C ASP A 45 11.38 -5.20 0.89
N SER A 46 12.30 -4.26 0.82
CA SER A 46 12.01 -2.86 1.14
C SER A 46 11.18 -2.28 0.02
N VAL A 47 10.16 -1.52 0.36
CA VAL A 47 9.28 -0.92 -0.62
C VAL A 47 9.01 0.54 -0.28
N ARG A 48 8.94 1.37 -1.31
CA ARG A 48 8.51 2.76 -1.19
C ARG A 48 7.29 2.98 -2.04
N LEU A 49 6.31 3.67 -1.47
CA LEU A 49 5.09 4.01 -2.17
C LEU A 49 4.95 5.52 -2.24
N ARG A 50 4.44 5.99 -3.36
CA ARG A 50 4.13 7.40 -3.56
C ARG A 50 2.76 7.50 -4.19
N PHE A 51 1.89 8.25 -3.55
CA PHE A 51 0.53 8.41 -4.04
C PHE A 51 -0.04 9.76 -3.60
N ARG A 52 -1.20 10.10 -4.13
CA ARG A 52 -1.90 11.31 -3.73
C ARG A 52 -3.13 10.96 -2.93
N ALA A 53 -3.30 11.65 -1.81
CA ALA A 53 -4.53 11.58 -1.05
C ALA A 53 -5.68 12.19 -1.87
N PRO A 54 -6.95 11.90 -1.52
CA PRO A 54 -8.09 12.50 -2.22
C PRO A 54 -8.05 14.02 -2.28
N THR A 55 -7.38 14.66 -1.33
CA THR A 55 -7.19 16.11 -1.32
C THR A 55 -6.14 16.60 -2.33
N GLY A 56 -5.41 15.68 -2.96
CA GLY A 56 -4.32 16.00 -3.87
C GLY A 56 -2.95 16.06 -3.22
N THR A 57 -2.87 15.96 -1.90
CA THR A 57 -1.61 15.98 -1.17
C THR A 57 -0.80 14.73 -1.45
N ARG A 58 0.48 14.91 -1.75
CA ARG A 58 1.38 13.77 -1.97
C ARG A 58 1.75 13.10 -0.66
N VAL A 59 1.70 11.78 -0.64
CA VAL A 59 2.03 10.96 0.51
C VAL A 59 3.14 10.00 0.13
N ASP A 60 4.16 9.90 0.97
CA ASP A 60 5.28 8.99 0.79
C ASP A 60 5.30 8.01 1.95
N VAL A 61 5.45 6.73 1.64
CA VAL A 61 5.50 5.64 2.64
C VAL A 61 6.66 4.74 2.31
N ALA A 62 7.42 4.36 3.34
CA ALA A 62 8.46 3.36 3.23
C ALA A 62 8.19 2.23 4.21
N GLY A 63 8.43 1.01 3.79
CA GLY A 63 8.17 -0.14 4.63
C GLY A 63 8.75 -1.42 4.08
N LEU A 64 8.24 -2.54 4.60
CA LEU A 64 8.65 -3.87 4.18
C LEU A 64 7.44 -4.60 3.60
N VAL A 65 7.70 -5.40 2.57
CA VAL A 65 6.70 -6.33 2.06
C VAL A 65 6.53 -7.41 3.11
N TRP A 66 5.41 -7.36 3.82
CA TRP A 66 5.15 -8.24 4.96
C TRP A 66 4.55 -9.58 4.55
N TRP A 67 3.70 -9.55 3.57
CA TRP A 67 3.11 -10.76 3.00
C TRP A 67 2.69 -10.51 1.57
N THR A 68 2.57 -11.57 0.79
CA THR A 68 2.19 -11.49 -0.61
C THR A 68 1.07 -12.46 -0.90
N THR A 69 0.28 -12.13 -1.91
CA THR A 69 -0.72 -13.04 -2.44
C THR A 69 -0.65 -13.03 -3.96
N VAL A 70 -0.55 -14.22 -4.53
CA VAL A 70 -0.55 -14.39 -5.98
C VAL A 70 -1.67 -15.37 -6.28
N GLU A 71 -2.70 -14.89 -6.95
CA GLU A 71 -3.84 -15.73 -7.26
C GLU A 71 -3.75 -16.17 -8.72
N ARG A 72 -3.64 -17.48 -8.92
CA ARG A 72 -3.54 -18.06 -10.24
C ARG A 72 -4.94 -18.18 -10.87
N GLY A 73 -4.98 -18.03 -12.19
CA GLY A 73 -6.21 -18.27 -12.93
C GLY A 73 -7.18 -17.11 -12.99
N LEU A 74 -6.94 -16.02 -12.26
CA LEU A 74 -7.81 -14.86 -12.24
C LEU A 74 -7.14 -13.62 -12.84
N LYS A 75 -6.15 -13.82 -13.69
CA LYS A 75 -5.40 -12.73 -14.34
C LYS A 75 -4.81 -11.73 -13.35
N GLY A 76 -4.44 -12.23 -12.17
CA GLY A 76 -3.83 -11.39 -11.15
C GLY A 76 -4.77 -10.43 -10.46
N ARG A 77 -6.07 -10.58 -10.61
CA ARG A 77 -7.04 -9.63 -10.04
C ARG A 77 -6.97 -9.50 -8.53
N ARG A 78 -6.54 -10.56 -7.85
CA ARG A 78 -6.41 -10.55 -6.39
C ARG A 78 -4.96 -10.57 -5.93
N ALA A 79 -4.03 -10.52 -6.86
CA ALA A 79 -2.63 -10.47 -6.51
C ALA A 79 -2.29 -9.13 -5.86
N GLY A 80 -1.34 -9.16 -4.95
CA GLY A 80 -0.91 -7.97 -4.26
C GLY A 80 0.00 -8.27 -3.10
N PHE A 81 0.27 -7.25 -2.30
CA PHE A 81 1.15 -7.41 -1.15
C PHE A 81 0.74 -6.49 -0.01
N GLY A 82 0.97 -6.97 1.20
CA GLY A 82 0.79 -6.19 2.41
C GLY A 82 2.11 -5.52 2.77
N VAL A 83 2.04 -4.27 3.18
CA VAL A 83 3.20 -3.47 3.58
C VAL A 83 3.11 -3.17 5.06
N ARG A 84 4.20 -3.44 5.78
CA ARG A 84 4.38 -2.94 7.14
C ARG A 84 5.05 -1.59 7.03
N VAL A 85 4.37 -0.54 7.48
CA VAL A 85 4.88 0.82 7.39
C VAL A 85 5.97 1.01 8.44
N LEU A 86 7.16 1.40 7.98
CA LEU A 86 8.28 1.70 8.86
C LEU A 86 8.48 3.20 8.98
N ASP A 87 8.20 3.95 7.92
CA ASP A 87 8.31 5.39 7.91
C ASP A 87 7.31 5.95 6.92
N ALA A 88 6.75 7.09 7.23
CA ALA A 88 5.78 7.74 6.37
C ALA A 88 5.80 9.24 6.63
N SER A 89 5.49 10.02 5.58
CA SER A 89 5.33 11.45 5.75
C SER A 89 4.14 11.76 6.67
N ASP A 90 4.15 12.92 7.28
CA ASP A 90 3.08 13.33 8.20
C ASP A 90 1.70 13.30 7.52
N ASP A 91 1.68 13.49 6.22
CA ASP A 91 0.45 13.47 5.43
C ASP A 91 -0.23 12.10 5.47
N TYR A 92 0.51 11.04 5.76
CA TYR A 92 -0.08 9.71 5.89
C TYR A 92 -1.01 9.64 7.10
N GLN A 93 -0.59 10.18 8.24
CA GLN A 93 -1.44 10.22 9.43
C GLN A 93 -2.66 11.12 9.22
N THR A 94 -2.46 12.22 8.53
CA THR A 94 -3.56 13.12 8.18
C THR A 94 -4.58 12.41 7.29
N LEU A 95 -4.09 11.64 6.32
CA LEU A 95 -4.96 10.85 5.45
C LEU A 95 -5.80 9.84 6.25
N ILE A 96 -5.16 9.12 7.17
CA ILE A 96 -5.87 8.14 8.00
C ILE A 96 -6.97 8.82 8.81
N LYS A 97 -6.67 9.94 9.43
CA LYS A 97 -7.66 10.68 10.21
C LYS A 97 -8.83 11.13 9.34
N MET A 98 -8.53 11.59 8.12
CA MET A 98 -9.55 12.04 7.20
C MET A 98 -10.45 10.89 6.76
N LEU A 99 -9.89 9.72 6.49
CA LEU A 99 -10.66 8.57 6.00
C LEU A 99 -11.47 7.89 7.10
N ARG A 100 -11.16 8.13 8.35
CA ARG A 100 -11.89 7.54 9.48
C ARG A 100 -13.21 8.21 9.80
N ARG A 101 -13.53 9.26 9.15
CA ARG A 101 -14.79 9.97 9.39
C ARG A 101 -15.98 9.22 8.82
#